data_32a4712f2ed857ca22314851c298768e
#
_entry.id   32a4712f2ed857ca22314851c298768e
#
_cell.length_a   1.000
_cell.length_b   1.000
_cell.length_c   1.000
_cell.angle_alpha   90.00
_cell.angle_beta   90.00
_cell.angle_gamma   90.00
#
_symmetry.space_group_name_H-M   'P 1'
#
loop_
_entity.id
_entity.type
_entity.pdbx_description
1 polymer ?
#
loop_
_entity_poly.entity_id
_entity_poly.type
_entity_poly.pdbx_seq_one_letter_code
_entity_poly.pdbx_strand_id
1 'polypeptide(L)'
;MRHRKMAFMFPQDFDPNPILTEGGLTLSPLLERDRQGLTQAASDPLIWAGHPVRNRHEPAVFEPYFDMLLASNAALAIRDKTDRIIGCTVFYTDTNAPSRLSIGFTFLERAHWGGNTNRIVKRLTLGHLFTYCSEAWFHIAPDNLRSQTATMRLGAVFTHEADIDLAGGATRWRCYCLTQEAWQTNDMGC
;
A
#
# COMPACT_ATOMS: atom_id res chain seq x y z
N MET A 1 -2.67 21.66 15.76
CA MET A 1 -1.48 21.25 14.96
C MET A 1 -1.89 21.16 13.49
N ARG A 2 -1.25 21.90 12.59
CA ARG A 2 -1.56 21.82 11.16
C ARG A 2 -1.03 20.47 10.64
N HIS A 3 -1.92 19.59 10.23
CA HIS A 3 -1.55 18.35 9.55
C HIS A 3 -0.81 18.74 8.26
N ARG A 4 0.46 18.41 8.20
CA ARG A 4 1.27 18.60 7.00
C ARG A 4 0.64 17.72 5.91
N LYS A 5 0.11 18.33 4.84
CA LYS A 5 -0.43 17.59 3.70
C LYS A 5 0.69 16.70 3.16
N MET A 6 0.49 15.40 3.18
CA MET A 6 1.33 14.45 2.46
C MET A 6 1.03 14.61 0.96
N ALA A 7 1.79 15.43 0.28
CA ALA A 7 1.71 15.54 -1.17
C ALA A 7 2.89 14.74 -1.74
N PHE A 8 2.61 13.59 -2.35
CA PHE A 8 3.60 12.85 -3.11
C PHE A 8 3.86 13.56 -4.45
N MET A 9 5.13 13.61 -4.84
CA MET A 9 5.51 14.10 -6.16
C MET A 9 5.74 12.89 -7.07
N PHE A 10 4.82 12.69 -8.01
CA PHE A 10 4.92 11.60 -8.98
C PHE A 10 5.64 12.06 -10.27
N PRO A 11 6.26 11.14 -11.04
CA PRO A 11 6.64 11.41 -12.42
C PRO A 11 5.46 12.00 -13.21
N GLN A 12 5.75 12.89 -14.17
CA GLN A 12 4.73 13.70 -14.86
C GLN A 12 3.60 12.86 -15.49
N ASP A 13 3.92 11.68 -16.01
CA ASP A 13 2.96 10.82 -16.72
C ASP A 13 2.34 9.72 -15.83
N PHE A 14 2.73 9.62 -14.55
CA PHE A 14 2.21 8.58 -13.66
C PHE A 14 0.79 8.93 -13.21
N ASP A 15 -0.16 8.00 -13.47
CA ASP A 15 -1.50 8.09 -12.91
C ASP A 15 -1.56 7.43 -11.51
N PRO A 16 -1.67 8.21 -10.42
CA PRO A 16 -1.77 7.67 -9.06
C PRO A 16 -3.19 7.17 -8.71
N ASN A 17 -4.18 7.41 -9.59
CA ASN A 17 -5.59 7.15 -9.34
C ASN A 17 -6.25 6.23 -10.39
N PRO A 18 -5.60 5.14 -10.82
CA PRO A 18 -6.18 4.26 -11.82
C PRO A 18 -7.38 3.48 -11.28
N ILE A 19 -8.23 3.00 -12.19
CA ILE A 19 -9.19 1.95 -11.91
C ILE A 19 -8.64 0.65 -12.47
N LEU A 20 -8.38 -0.32 -11.58
CA LEU A 20 -7.77 -1.61 -11.92
C LEU A 20 -8.70 -2.75 -11.49
N THR A 21 -8.92 -3.72 -12.38
CA THR A 21 -9.85 -4.82 -12.13
C THR A 21 -9.27 -6.17 -12.51
N GLU A 22 -9.41 -7.15 -11.63
CA GLU A 22 -9.05 -8.53 -11.90
C GLU A 22 -9.66 -9.48 -10.86
N GLY A 23 -10.06 -10.68 -11.28
CA GLY A 23 -10.48 -11.75 -10.37
C GLY A 23 -11.65 -11.40 -9.45
N GLY A 24 -12.53 -10.48 -9.86
CA GLY A 24 -13.63 -9.98 -9.04
C GLY A 24 -13.22 -8.93 -8.01
N LEU A 25 -11.97 -8.44 -8.05
CA LEU A 25 -11.52 -7.29 -7.28
C LEU A 25 -11.52 -6.04 -8.15
N THR A 26 -11.82 -4.90 -7.54
CA THR A 26 -11.67 -3.57 -8.12
C THR A 26 -10.86 -2.70 -7.17
N LEU A 27 -9.79 -2.09 -7.69
CA LEU A 27 -9.07 -1.01 -7.04
C LEU A 27 -9.49 0.29 -7.70
N SER A 28 -9.95 1.25 -6.93
CA SER A 28 -10.42 2.55 -7.43
C SER A 28 -10.00 3.67 -6.47
N PRO A 29 -9.90 4.93 -6.93
CA PRO A 29 -9.54 6.05 -6.07
C PRO A 29 -10.38 6.08 -4.80
N LEU A 30 -9.71 6.27 -3.64
CA LEU A 30 -10.36 6.41 -2.35
C LEU A 30 -11.11 7.74 -2.30
N LEU A 31 -12.38 7.71 -1.91
CA LEU A 31 -13.25 8.87 -1.82
C LEU A 31 -13.80 9.04 -0.40
N GLU A 32 -14.27 10.24 -0.06
CA GLU A 32 -14.86 10.51 1.27
C GLU A 32 -16.02 9.55 1.60
N ARG A 33 -16.85 9.19 0.62
CA ARG A 33 -17.94 8.21 0.81
C ARG A 33 -17.49 6.82 1.26
N ASP A 34 -16.21 6.52 1.11
CA ASP A 34 -15.62 5.22 1.44
C ASP A 34 -15.21 5.10 2.91
N ARG A 35 -15.27 6.20 3.68
CA ARG A 35 -14.83 6.30 5.06
C ARG A 35 -15.40 5.19 5.94
N GLN A 36 -16.71 5.03 5.95
CA GLN A 36 -17.37 4.03 6.78
C GLN A 36 -16.94 2.60 6.40
N GLY A 37 -16.91 2.29 5.09
CA GLY A 37 -16.51 0.98 4.60
C GLY A 37 -15.05 0.65 4.92
N LEU A 38 -14.14 1.62 4.76
CA LEU A 38 -12.73 1.39 5.04
C LEU A 38 -12.47 1.31 6.56
N THR A 39 -13.17 2.09 7.39
CA THR A 39 -13.12 1.97 8.86
C THR A 39 -13.56 0.56 9.30
N GLN A 40 -14.65 0.05 8.72
CA GLN A 40 -15.12 -1.30 9.01
C GLN A 40 -14.09 -2.36 8.60
N ALA A 41 -13.50 -2.24 7.41
CA ALA A 41 -12.45 -3.16 6.92
C ALA A 41 -11.20 -3.15 7.81
N ALA A 42 -10.92 -2.04 8.48
CA ALA A 42 -9.75 -1.83 9.34
C ALA A 42 -9.97 -2.25 10.81
N SER A 43 -11.18 -2.66 11.20
CA SER A 43 -11.60 -2.80 12.60
C SER A 43 -11.01 -3.99 13.37
N ASP A 44 -10.45 -5.00 12.67
CA ASP A 44 -9.82 -6.14 13.34
C ASP A 44 -8.41 -5.76 13.85
N PRO A 45 -8.14 -5.83 15.17
CA PRO A 45 -6.84 -5.46 15.73
C PRO A 45 -5.68 -6.31 15.20
N LEU A 46 -5.93 -7.55 14.74
CA LEU A 46 -4.90 -8.42 14.19
C LEU A 46 -4.32 -7.89 12.87
N ILE A 47 -5.04 -7.04 12.15
CA ILE A 47 -4.52 -6.37 10.95
C ILE A 47 -3.28 -5.55 11.32
N TRP A 48 -3.29 -4.92 12.49
CA TRP A 48 -2.30 -3.95 12.95
C TRP A 48 -1.24 -4.52 13.89
N ALA A 49 -1.30 -5.82 14.23
CA ALA A 49 -0.43 -6.43 15.23
C ALA A 49 1.08 -6.27 14.93
N GLY A 50 1.48 -6.29 13.64
CA GLY A 50 2.86 -6.05 13.19
C GLY A 50 3.14 -4.62 12.71
N HIS A 51 2.18 -3.69 12.89
CA HIS A 51 2.32 -2.31 12.45
C HIS A 51 2.84 -1.41 13.57
N PRO A 52 3.63 -0.34 13.28
CA PRO A 52 4.06 0.62 14.31
C PRO A 52 2.90 1.24 15.12
N VAL A 53 1.75 1.47 14.49
CA VAL A 53 0.52 1.97 15.14
C VAL A 53 -0.43 0.79 15.31
N ARG A 54 -0.31 0.06 16.44
CA ARG A 54 -1.05 -1.19 16.68
C ARG A 54 -2.53 -0.99 17.01
N ASN A 55 -2.91 0.18 17.50
CA ASN A 55 -4.29 0.52 17.83
C ASN A 55 -5.05 1.24 16.71
N ARG A 56 -4.60 1.11 15.46
CA ARG A 56 -5.26 1.74 14.30
C ARG A 56 -6.67 1.15 14.01
N HIS A 57 -7.04 0.06 14.64
CA HIS A 57 -8.40 -0.50 14.59
C HIS A 57 -9.41 0.34 15.38
N GLU A 58 -8.94 1.21 16.29
CA GLU A 58 -9.79 2.12 17.07
C GLU A 58 -10.25 3.28 16.18
N PRO A 59 -11.57 3.60 16.11
CA PRO A 59 -12.07 4.66 15.24
C PRO A 59 -11.36 6.01 15.41
N ALA A 60 -11.10 6.42 16.66
CA ALA A 60 -10.41 7.68 16.94
C ALA A 60 -8.96 7.76 16.41
N VAL A 61 -8.30 6.60 16.22
CA VAL A 61 -6.95 6.49 15.64
C VAL A 61 -7.02 6.31 14.13
N PHE A 62 -8.08 5.65 13.63
CA PHE A 62 -8.26 5.41 12.20
C PHE A 62 -8.69 6.68 11.46
N GLU A 63 -9.55 7.52 12.04
CA GLU A 63 -10.06 8.74 11.39
C GLU A 63 -8.94 9.65 10.84
N PRO A 64 -7.94 10.08 11.64
CA PRO A 64 -6.85 10.90 11.09
C PRO A 64 -5.99 10.14 10.07
N TYR A 65 -5.93 8.81 10.13
CA TYR A 65 -5.25 8.00 9.13
C TYR A 65 -6.04 7.97 7.81
N PHE A 66 -7.36 7.85 7.87
CA PHE A 66 -8.22 7.97 6.70
C PHE A 66 -8.06 9.33 6.03
N ASP A 67 -8.07 10.43 6.81
CA ASP A 67 -7.86 11.78 6.30
C ASP A 67 -6.51 11.92 5.59
N MET A 68 -5.47 11.31 6.13
CA MET A 68 -4.15 11.26 5.51
C MET A 68 -4.19 10.48 4.17
N LEU A 69 -4.84 9.31 4.14
CA LEU A 69 -5.00 8.51 2.92
C LEU A 69 -5.73 9.30 1.83
N LEU A 70 -6.83 9.94 2.20
CA LEU A 70 -7.63 10.76 1.29
C LEU A 70 -6.83 11.96 0.76
N ALA A 71 -6.12 12.66 1.65
CA ALA A 71 -5.30 13.82 1.30
C ALA A 71 -4.08 13.48 0.43
N SER A 72 -3.64 12.22 0.42
CA SER A 72 -2.56 11.75 -0.44
C SER A 72 -2.91 11.83 -1.92
N ASN A 73 -4.19 11.77 -2.25
CA ASN A 73 -4.72 11.71 -3.63
C ASN A 73 -4.05 10.59 -4.47
N ALA A 74 -3.68 9.48 -3.82
CA ALA A 74 -3.02 8.33 -4.44
C ALA A 74 -3.40 7.01 -3.75
N ALA A 75 -4.38 7.07 -2.84
CA ALA A 75 -4.91 5.89 -2.17
C ALA A 75 -6.01 5.25 -3.01
N LEU A 76 -5.95 3.93 -3.13
CA LEU A 76 -6.95 3.12 -3.81
C LEU A 76 -7.70 2.29 -2.78
N ALA A 77 -9.03 2.39 -2.78
CA ALA A 77 -9.90 1.44 -2.09
C ALA A 77 -9.90 0.10 -2.84
N ILE A 78 -9.78 -0.99 -2.12
CA ILE A 78 -9.87 -2.35 -2.65
C ILE A 78 -11.27 -2.86 -2.37
N ARG A 79 -11.99 -3.23 -3.43
CA ARG A 79 -13.38 -3.71 -3.37
C ARG A 79 -13.48 -5.14 -3.85
N ASP A 80 -14.36 -5.90 -3.22
CA ASP A 80 -14.72 -7.24 -3.67
C ASP A 80 -15.80 -7.19 -4.79
N LYS A 81 -16.19 -8.37 -5.28
CA LYS A 81 -17.20 -8.53 -6.36
C LYS A 81 -18.59 -7.98 -6.02
N THR A 82 -18.85 -7.67 -4.75
CA THR A 82 -20.12 -7.07 -4.29
C THR A 82 -20.00 -5.56 -4.06
N ASP A 83 -18.89 -4.96 -4.50
CA ASP A 83 -18.52 -3.55 -4.30
C ASP A 83 -18.25 -3.18 -2.83
N ARG A 84 -18.09 -4.16 -1.94
CA ARG A 84 -17.76 -3.94 -0.54
C ARG A 84 -16.26 -3.64 -0.40
N ILE A 85 -15.92 -2.61 0.37
CA ILE A 85 -14.52 -2.28 0.67
C ILE A 85 -13.93 -3.33 1.61
N ILE A 86 -12.80 -3.90 1.22
CA ILE A 86 -12.07 -4.93 1.96
C ILE A 86 -10.65 -4.51 2.35
N GLY A 87 -10.23 -3.29 2.00
CA GLY A 87 -8.92 -2.76 2.32
C GLY A 87 -8.52 -1.56 1.47
N CYS A 88 -7.27 -1.17 1.55
CA CYS A 88 -6.68 -0.14 0.69
C CYS A 88 -5.21 -0.41 0.37
N THR A 89 -4.70 0.34 -0.60
CA THR A 89 -3.28 0.44 -0.96
C THR A 89 -2.98 1.84 -1.46
N VAL A 90 -1.72 2.27 -1.44
CA VAL A 90 -1.32 3.63 -1.82
C VAL A 90 -0.09 3.56 -2.72
N PHE A 91 -0.11 4.33 -3.80
CA PHE A 91 1.12 4.71 -4.50
C PHE A 91 1.73 5.94 -3.81
N TYR A 92 3.04 5.93 -3.65
CA TYR A 92 3.72 7.06 -3.03
C TYR A 92 5.18 7.16 -3.48
N THR A 93 5.80 8.29 -3.17
CA THR A 93 7.23 8.50 -3.35
C THR A 93 7.86 8.83 -2.01
N ASP A 94 9.10 8.43 -1.80
CA ASP A 94 9.89 8.85 -0.65
C ASP A 94 10.42 10.27 -0.86
N THR A 95 10.34 11.11 0.16
CA THR A 95 10.88 12.48 0.12
C THR A 95 12.38 12.53 -0.16
N ASN A 96 13.13 11.49 0.24
CA ASN A 96 14.57 11.38 0.01
C ASN A 96 14.90 10.83 -1.39
N ALA A 97 13.91 10.24 -2.08
CA ALA A 97 14.05 9.67 -3.42
C ALA A 97 12.75 9.85 -4.23
N PRO A 98 12.40 11.10 -4.60
CA PRO A 98 11.11 11.43 -5.20
C PRO A 98 10.88 10.82 -6.59
N SER A 99 11.92 10.33 -7.25
CA SER A 99 11.81 9.59 -8.51
C SER A 99 11.45 8.11 -8.33
N ARG A 100 11.49 7.57 -7.11
CA ARG A 100 11.21 6.17 -6.81
C ARG A 100 9.75 5.97 -6.49
N LEU A 101 9.04 5.27 -7.38
CA LEU A 101 7.67 4.86 -7.14
C LEU A 101 7.59 3.72 -6.13
N SER A 102 6.73 3.87 -5.16
CA SER A 102 6.55 2.92 -4.06
C SER A 102 5.09 2.50 -3.93
N ILE A 103 4.87 1.30 -3.43
CA ILE A 103 3.56 0.76 -3.04
C ILE A 103 3.57 0.45 -1.55
N GLY A 104 2.64 1.00 -0.80
CA GLY A 104 2.54 0.74 0.63
C GLY A 104 1.18 1.06 1.22
N PHE A 105 1.15 1.21 2.56
CA PHE A 105 -0.09 1.43 3.32
C PHE A 105 -1.16 0.38 3.01
N THR A 106 -0.73 -0.80 2.50
CA THR A 106 -1.63 -1.86 2.09
C THR A 106 -2.11 -2.64 3.30
N PHE A 107 -3.42 -2.71 3.48
CA PHE A 107 -4.04 -3.67 4.37
C PHE A 107 -5.28 -4.29 3.72
N LEU A 108 -5.61 -5.48 4.17
CA LEU A 108 -6.82 -6.21 3.80
C LEU A 108 -7.52 -6.71 5.07
N GLU A 109 -8.84 -6.78 5.03
CA GLU A 109 -9.59 -7.53 6.03
C GLU A 109 -9.00 -8.92 6.23
N ARG A 110 -9.00 -9.41 7.46
CA ARG A 110 -8.42 -10.70 7.81
C ARG A 110 -9.05 -11.88 7.06
N ALA A 111 -10.32 -11.83 6.74
CA ALA A 111 -11.02 -12.83 5.94
C ALA A 111 -10.42 -13.04 4.52
N HIS A 112 -9.64 -12.05 4.04
CA HIS A 112 -8.96 -12.07 2.75
C HIS A 112 -7.46 -12.43 2.83
N TRP A 113 -6.99 -12.87 4.02
CA TRP A 113 -5.62 -13.32 4.20
C TRP A 113 -5.46 -14.79 3.80
N GLY A 114 -4.23 -15.18 3.46
CA GLY A 114 -3.87 -16.56 3.12
C GLY A 114 -4.39 -17.06 1.78
N GLY A 115 -5.25 -16.27 1.12
CA GLY A 115 -5.78 -16.56 -0.21
C GLY A 115 -5.07 -15.78 -1.33
N ASN A 116 -5.73 -15.71 -2.49
CA ASN A 116 -5.20 -15.07 -3.69
C ASN A 116 -5.39 -13.55 -3.73
N THR A 117 -6.18 -12.96 -2.80
CA THR A 117 -6.55 -11.53 -2.82
C THR A 117 -5.33 -10.61 -2.84
N ASN A 118 -4.39 -10.81 -1.92
CA ASN A 118 -3.17 -9.97 -1.88
C ASN A 118 -2.32 -10.11 -3.15
N ARG A 119 -2.27 -11.30 -3.74
CA ARG A 119 -1.55 -11.57 -4.98
C ARG A 119 -2.18 -10.79 -6.15
N ILE A 120 -3.50 -10.81 -6.28
CA ILE A 120 -4.23 -10.03 -7.30
C ILE A 120 -3.99 -8.54 -7.10
N VAL A 121 -4.12 -8.03 -5.86
CA VAL A 121 -3.84 -6.62 -5.55
C VAL A 121 -2.43 -6.23 -5.97
N LYS A 122 -1.42 -7.07 -5.67
CA LYS A 122 -0.03 -6.80 -6.06
C LYS A 122 0.15 -6.88 -7.57
N ARG A 123 -0.47 -7.84 -8.25
CA ARG A 123 -0.41 -7.93 -9.71
C ARG A 123 -1.01 -6.69 -10.39
N LEU A 124 -2.16 -6.22 -9.93
CA LEU A 124 -2.79 -5.01 -10.44
C LEU A 124 -1.92 -3.76 -10.20
N THR A 125 -1.44 -3.57 -8.97
CA THR A 125 -0.67 -2.36 -8.62
C THR A 125 0.73 -2.36 -9.23
N LEU A 126 1.42 -3.50 -9.25
CA LEU A 126 2.74 -3.64 -9.88
C LEU A 126 2.64 -3.57 -11.40
N GLY A 127 1.62 -4.22 -12.00
CA GLY A 127 1.38 -4.12 -13.44
C GLY A 127 1.20 -2.68 -13.88
N HIS A 128 0.38 -1.90 -13.15
CA HIS A 128 0.22 -0.47 -13.43
C HIS A 128 1.54 0.29 -13.22
N LEU A 129 2.22 0.12 -12.08
CA LEU A 129 3.46 0.83 -11.77
C LEU A 129 4.55 0.56 -12.81
N PHE A 130 4.74 -0.68 -13.25
CA PHE A 130 5.77 -1.06 -14.21
C PHE A 130 5.50 -0.59 -15.65
N THR A 131 4.37 0.03 -15.93
CA THR A 131 4.19 0.76 -17.20
C THR A 131 4.93 2.11 -17.21
N TYR A 132 5.37 2.60 -16.04
CA TYR A 132 6.01 3.92 -15.88
C TYR A 132 7.46 3.86 -15.40
N CYS A 133 7.88 2.77 -14.77
CA CYS A 133 9.24 2.63 -14.26
C CYS A 133 9.67 1.15 -14.23
N SER A 134 10.97 0.92 -14.09
CA SER A 134 11.56 -0.43 -14.03
C SER A 134 11.73 -0.97 -12.61
N GLU A 135 11.45 -0.16 -11.57
CA GLU A 135 11.64 -0.51 -10.16
C GLU A 135 10.43 -0.11 -9.33
N ALA A 136 9.96 -1.01 -8.47
CA ALA A 136 8.97 -0.76 -7.43
C ALA A 136 9.64 -0.83 -6.05
N TRP A 137 9.35 0.15 -5.19
CA TRP A 137 9.93 0.23 -3.85
C TRP A 137 8.89 -0.05 -2.78
N PHE A 138 9.36 -0.64 -1.66
CA PHE A 138 8.55 -0.92 -0.48
C PHE A 138 9.34 -0.54 0.77
N HIS A 139 8.67 0.17 1.68
CA HIS A 139 9.22 0.55 2.98
C HIS A 139 8.42 -0.16 4.07
N ILE A 140 9.07 -1.05 4.81
CA ILE A 140 8.41 -1.95 5.74
C ILE A 140 9.06 -1.80 7.12
N ALA A 141 8.22 -1.66 8.15
CA ALA A 141 8.72 -1.58 9.53
C ALA A 141 9.53 -2.82 9.89
N PRO A 142 10.65 -2.69 10.65
CA PRO A 142 11.53 -3.81 11.00
C PRO A 142 10.80 -4.98 11.66
N ASP A 143 9.79 -4.72 12.47
CA ASP A 143 9.03 -5.73 13.19
C ASP A 143 7.89 -6.36 12.37
N ASN A 144 7.59 -5.83 11.17
CA ASN A 144 6.51 -6.34 10.30
C ASN A 144 7.00 -7.49 9.42
N LEU A 145 7.36 -8.61 10.05
CA LEU A 145 7.89 -9.80 9.37
C LEU A 145 6.94 -10.37 8.32
N ARG A 146 5.62 -10.29 8.57
CA ARG A 146 4.61 -10.74 7.61
C ARG A 146 4.71 -9.97 6.29
N SER A 147 4.78 -8.65 6.36
CA SER A 147 4.89 -7.81 5.16
C SER A 147 6.22 -8.02 4.44
N GLN A 148 7.32 -8.15 5.19
CA GLN A 148 8.64 -8.44 4.63
C GLN A 148 8.62 -9.76 3.85
N THR A 149 8.11 -10.83 4.46
CA THR A 149 8.00 -12.14 3.82
C THR A 149 7.13 -12.09 2.56
N ALA A 150 5.97 -11.41 2.63
CA ALA A 150 5.08 -11.26 1.48
C ALA A 150 5.75 -10.49 0.33
N THR A 151 6.52 -9.45 0.64
CA THR A 151 7.24 -8.63 -0.35
C THR A 151 8.40 -9.42 -0.98
N MET A 152 9.17 -10.16 -0.20
CA MET A 152 10.25 -11.02 -0.72
C MET A 152 9.71 -12.14 -1.62
N ARG A 153 8.51 -12.67 -1.35
CA ARG A 153 7.87 -13.66 -2.22
C ARG A 153 7.49 -13.11 -3.61
N LEU A 154 7.40 -11.79 -3.78
CA LEU A 154 7.23 -11.16 -5.08
C LEU A 154 8.54 -11.12 -5.91
N GLY A 155 9.67 -11.47 -5.30
CA GLY A 155 11.01 -11.34 -5.87
C GLY A 155 11.73 -10.05 -5.45
N ALA A 156 11.14 -9.24 -4.57
CA ALA A 156 11.80 -8.05 -4.04
C ALA A 156 12.97 -8.41 -3.14
N VAL A 157 14.05 -7.64 -3.25
CA VAL A 157 15.26 -7.81 -2.46
C VAL A 157 15.40 -6.70 -1.43
N PHE A 158 15.88 -7.04 -0.23
CA PHE A 158 16.27 -6.04 0.77
C PHE A 158 17.49 -5.26 0.27
N THR A 159 17.44 -3.94 0.38
CA THR A 159 18.54 -3.07 -0.06
C THR A 159 19.25 -2.40 1.11
N HIS A 160 18.54 -1.69 1.97
CA HIS A 160 19.10 -0.95 3.11
C HIS A 160 18.01 -0.59 4.13
N GLU A 161 18.42 -0.03 5.25
CA GLU A 161 17.52 0.64 6.19
C GLU A 161 17.69 2.15 6.10
N ALA A 162 16.59 2.88 6.24
CA ALA A 162 16.58 4.34 6.23
C ALA A 162 15.56 4.90 7.22
N ASP A 163 15.80 6.12 7.69
CA ASP A 163 14.82 6.88 8.45
C ASP A 163 14.03 7.74 7.47
N ILE A 164 12.74 7.41 7.30
CA ILE A 164 11.86 8.03 6.30
C ILE A 164 10.61 8.57 7.00
N ASP A 165 10.19 9.78 6.66
CA ASP A 165 8.93 10.36 7.10
C ASP A 165 7.82 10.02 6.10
N LEU A 166 7.06 8.97 6.40
CA LEU A 166 5.92 8.54 5.58
C LEU A 166 4.55 8.95 6.16
N ALA A 167 4.50 9.36 7.43
CA ALA A 167 3.21 9.60 8.09
C ALA A 167 3.30 10.47 9.35
N GLY A 168 4.16 11.50 9.36
CA GLY A 168 4.21 12.47 10.45
C GLY A 168 5.34 12.26 11.45
N GLY A 169 6.47 11.77 10.99
CA GLY A 169 7.72 11.65 11.72
C GLY A 169 8.64 10.61 11.09
N ALA A 170 9.95 10.94 11.05
CA ALA A 170 10.94 10.01 10.56
C ALA A 170 11.04 8.78 11.46
N THR A 171 10.84 7.61 10.91
CA THR A 171 10.99 6.32 11.58
C THR A 171 11.84 5.39 10.74
N ARG A 172 12.41 4.35 11.39
CA ARG A 172 13.26 3.37 10.72
C ARG A 172 12.43 2.43 9.86
N TRP A 173 12.83 2.30 8.59
CA TRP A 173 12.22 1.41 7.61
C TRP A 173 13.26 0.51 6.96
N ARG A 174 12.86 -0.70 6.65
CA ARG A 174 13.58 -1.61 5.76
C ARG A 174 13.12 -1.38 4.34
N CYS A 175 14.05 -1.01 3.45
CA CYS A 175 13.78 -0.69 2.07
C CYS A 175 13.99 -1.94 1.20
N TYR A 176 13.01 -2.24 0.38
CA TYR A 176 13.03 -3.35 -0.57
C TYR A 176 12.82 -2.80 -1.98
N CYS A 177 13.55 -3.34 -2.95
CA CYS A 177 13.40 -3.04 -4.36
C CYS A 177 12.97 -4.30 -5.12
N LEU A 178 11.99 -4.14 -6.01
CA LEU A 178 11.55 -5.16 -6.96
C LEU A 178 11.74 -4.61 -8.37
N THR A 179 12.57 -5.26 -9.17
CA THR A 179 12.71 -4.92 -10.59
C THR A 179 11.59 -5.55 -11.40
N GLN A 180 11.22 -4.91 -12.51
CA GLN A 180 10.23 -5.45 -13.45
C GLN A 180 10.61 -6.83 -13.96
N GLU A 181 11.90 -7.07 -14.25
CA GLU A 181 12.42 -8.35 -14.70
C GLU A 181 12.24 -9.45 -13.64
N ALA A 182 12.61 -9.19 -12.38
CA ALA A 182 12.45 -10.13 -11.28
C ALA A 182 10.96 -10.46 -11.05
N TRP A 183 10.08 -9.46 -11.16
CA TRP A 183 8.65 -9.65 -11.02
C TRP A 183 8.07 -10.54 -12.14
N GLN A 184 8.41 -10.26 -13.40
CA GLN A 184 7.97 -11.05 -14.56
C GLN A 184 8.42 -12.51 -14.46
N THR A 185 9.68 -12.74 -14.06
CA THR A 185 10.22 -14.09 -13.87
C THR A 185 9.47 -14.85 -12.77
N ASN A 186 9.09 -14.17 -11.70
CA ASN A 186 8.43 -14.78 -10.53
C ASN A 186 6.92 -15.00 -10.78
N ASP A 187 6.25 -14.11 -11.53
CA ASP A 187 4.81 -14.21 -11.84
C ASP A 187 4.53 -15.30 -12.90
N MET A 188 5.48 -15.58 -13.80
CA MET A 188 5.39 -16.66 -14.79
C MET A 188 5.70 -18.05 -14.20
N GLY A 189 6.26 -18.12 -12.99
CA GLY A 189 6.62 -19.37 -12.30
C GLY A 189 5.57 -19.90 -11.33
N CYS A 190 4.37 -19.29 -11.24
CA CYS A 190 3.32 -19.65 -10.29
C CYS A 190 2.02 -20.07 -10.97
#